data_aae0e39214ce31b462c1e236b078ac9c
#
_entry.id   aae0e39214ce31b462c1e236b078ac9c
#
_cell.length_a   1.000
_cell.length_b   1.000
_cell.length_c   1.000
_cell.angle_alpha   90.00
_cell.angle_beta   90.00
_cell.angle_gamma   90.00
#
_symmetry.space_group_name_H-M   'P 1'
#
loop_
_entity.id
_entity.type
_entity.pdbx_description
1 polymer ?
#
loop_
_entity_poly.entity_id
_entity_poly.type
_entity_poly.pdbx_seq_one_letter_code
_entity_poly.pdbx_strand_id
1 'polypeptide(L)'
;MGIPRPIGGALLAVLPAVLLTACAGTEPSASPATAASAAEGRCVTSYDPNTDYFPVKQTLTHATNFTLTYAKNYQVVTVKQPSPGAKPETYVLVRCGTPAPEPTGELAGAVTVETPIESLYSASTTHLSLITELGVLDRLEGVASAGQINSSEVLERVKSGTVTEYASGKEVDTEKVIGAKPDVLMTQGTEDKSYGPLRQAGIKVVANAEWLESTALGRAEWIKLMAALTGTEAKANEVFGKIESDYTTLAAKAKAATPVTVLPGQMYQGQWYMPNGGSYVAGLIKDAGGTYPWAGTSGSGSSTLDLEAVLAKAKDSKVWLAQVNEWKTLGDVRKSDARYAKFAAYETGEVWSANKVIGPGGGNDYWERGVGRPDLILGDLVATLHPDLAPGHEFAFYQKMTK
;
A
#
# COMPACT_ATOMS: atom_id res chain seq x y z
N MET A 1 8.45 -1.87 70.95
CA MET A 1 7.78 -2.84 71.91
C MET A 1 7.09 -3.84 70.97
N GLY A 2 7.39 -5.07 70.84
CA GLY A 2 8.09 -6.09 71.58
C GLY A 2 7.85 -7.35 70.74
N ILE A 3 8.93 -8.01 70.40
CA ILE A 3 8.99 -9.40 69.90
C ILE A 3 8.60 -10.33 71.02
N PRO A 4 8.09 -11.59 70.85
CA PRO A 4 9.00 -12.67 70.48
C PRO A 4 8.41 -13.84 69.63
N ARG A 5 9.31 -14.56 68.99
CA ARG A 5 9.31 -15.99 68.67
C ARG A 5 9.34 -16.85 69.95
N PRO A 6 9.14 -18.22 69.98
CA PRO A 6 9.99 -19.18 69.25
C PRO A 6 9.39 -20.60 68.94
N ILE A 7 10.22 -21.44 68.23
CA ILE A 7 10.61 -22.87 68.44
C ILE A 7 9.52 -23.93 68.17
N GLY A 8 9.74 -24.98 67.44
CA GLY A 8 10.78 -25.93 67.07
C GLY A 8 10.11 -27.19 66.60
N GLY A 9 10.68 -27.95 65.80
CA GLY A 9 11.42 -29.16 66.00
C GLY A 9 10.88 -30.31 65.21
N ALA A 10 11.73 -30.94 64.59
CA ALA A 10 12.35 -32.25 64.48
C ALA A 10 11.84 -33.20 63.39
N LEU A 11 12.76 -33.48 62.49
CA LEU A 11 13.25 -34.78 61.95
C LEU A 11 12.38 -36.02 62.08
N LEU A 12 12.23 -36.71 60.92
CA LEU A 12 12.64 -38.12 60.82
C LEU A 12 12.76 -38.58 59.34
N ALA A 13 13.91 -39.09 59.03
CA ALA A 13 14.26 -39.73 57.76
C ALA A 13 13.92 -41.24 57.79
N VAL A 14 13.47 -41.81 56.66
CA VAL A 14 13.66 -43.23 56.35
C VAL A 14 13.72 -43.40 54.83
N LEU A 15 14.85 -43.89 54.32
CA LEU A 15 15.07 -44.66 53.09
C LEU A 15 15.19 -46.17 53.51
N PRO A 16 15.22 -47.17 52.58
CA PRO A 16 15.06 -47.31 51.16
C PRO A 16 14.17 -48.49 50.71
N ALA A 17 13.85 -48.61 49.43
CA ALA A 17 13.77 -49.92 48.79
C ALA A 17 13.90 -49.76 47.28
N VAL A 18 14.98 -50.33 46.77
CA VAL A 18 15.27 -50.60 45.37
C VAL A 18 14.45 -51.81 44.92
N LEU A 19 13.77 -51.69 43.77
CA LEU A 19 13.34 -52.87 42.96
C LEU A 19 13.56 -52.52 41.50
N LEU A 20 14.58 -53.17 40.92
CA LEU A 20 14.81 -53.32 39.51
C LEU A 20 13.76 -54.28 38.92
N THR A 21 13.08 -53.84 37.86
CA THR A 21 12.49 -54.79 36.87
C THR A 21 12.66 -54.23 35.47
N ALA A 22 13.13 -55.10 34.64
CA ALA A 22 13.53 -55.21 33.27
C ALA A 22 12.79 -54.44 32.20
N CYS A 23 13.60 -54.04 31.21
CA CYS A 23 13.43 -53.79 29.80
C CYS A 23 12.11 -54.28 29.15
N ALA A 24 11.34 -53.30 28.63
CA ALA A 24 10.60 -53.45 27.39
C ALA A 24 10.99 -52.29 26.49
N GLY A 25 11.64 -52.61 25.36
CA GLY A 25 12.00 -51.63 24.35
C GLY A 25 10.78 -50.95 23.81
N THR A 26 10.70 -49.63 24.03
CA THR A 26 9.83 -48.72 23.30
C THR A 26 10.74 -48.00 22.32
N GLU A 27 10.54 -48.33 21.03
CA GLU A 27 11.14 -47.56 19.95
C GLU A 27 10.86 -46.06 20.22
N PRO A 28 11.83 -45.15 19.99
CA PRO A 28 11.55 -43.75 20.03
C PRO A 28 10.59 -43.45 18.88
N SER A 29 9.32 -43.23 19.20
CA SER A 29 8.38 -42.58 18.31
C SER A 29 9.07 -41.31 17.83
N ALA A 30 9.47 -41.34 16.57
CA ALA A 30 9.99 -40.14 15.91
C ALA A 30 8.89 -39.08 16.04
N SER A 31 9.13 -38.09 16.91
CA SER A 31 8.40 -36.81 16.85
C SER A 31 8.39 -36.40 15.38
N PRO A 32 7.24 -35.97 14.82
CA PRO A 32 7.24 -35.40 13.51
C PRO A 32 8.28 -34.31 13.52
N ALA A 33 9.27 -34.42 12.64
CA ALA A 33 10.26 -33.39 12.44
C ALA A 33 9.48 -32.08 12.31
N THR A 34 9.63 -31.24 13.31
CA THR A 34 9.20 -29.85 13.22
C THR A 34 9.83 -29.36 11.93
N ALA A 35 8.99 -29.17 10.89
CA ALA A 35 9.39 -28.51 9.68
C ALA A 35 10.10 -27.25 10.15
N ALA A 36 11.43 -27.20 9.95
CA ALA A 36 12.19 -26.02 10.26
C ALA A 36 11.52 -24.93 9.46
N SER A 37 10.72 -24.09 10.14
CA SER A 37 10.06 -22.97 9.52
C SER A 37 11.17 -22.26 8.76
N ALA A 38 11.06 -22.21 7.42
CA ALA A 38 11.96 -21.41 6.63
C ALA A 38 11.87 -20.02 7.22
N ALA A 39 12.89 -19.64 7.99
CA ALA A 39 12.88 -18.36 8.71
C ALA A 39 12.64 -17.30 7.65
N GLU A 40 11.66 -16.44 7.90
CA GLU A 40 11.31 -15.35 6.99
C GLU A 40 12.61 -14.71 6.47
N GLY A 41 12.75 -14.60 5.15
CA GLY A 41 13.90 -13.98 4.52
C GLY A 41 15.11 -14.88 4.18
N ARG A 42 15.20 -16.17 4.56
CA ARG A 42 16.35 -17.04 4.21
C ARG A 42 16.01 -18.04 3.12
N CYS A 43 16.99 -18.31 2.24
CA CYS A 43 16.84 -19.32 1.20
C CYS A 43 16.77 -20.74 1.80
N VAL A 44 16.08 -21.62 1.09
CA VAL A 44 16.00 -23.05 1.41
C VAL A 44 17.36 -23.72 1.15
N THR A 45 17.93 -24.37 2.15
CA THR A 45 19.22 -25.06 2.04
C THR A 45 19.09 -26.52 1.60
N SER A 46 17.90 -27.10 1.79
CA SER A 46 17.60 -28.48 1.37
C SER A 46 16.12 -28.56 0.94
N TYR A 47 15.90 -28.75 -0.35
CA TYR A 47 14.56 -28.79 -0.92
C TYR A 47 13.91 -30.17 -0.70
N ASP A 48 12.67 -30.15 -0.17
CA ASP A 48 11.78 -31.32 -0.11
C ASP A 48 10.48 -30.98 -0.87
N PRO A 49 10.12 -31.72 -1.94
CA PRO A 49 8.91 -31.46 -2.73
C PRO A 49 7.60 -31.64 -1.95
N ASN A 50 7.65 -32.24 -0.76
CA ASN A 50 6.48 -32.43 0.10
C ASN A 50 6.25 -31.26 1.07
N THR A 51 7.26 -30.45 1.32
CA THR A 51 7.19 -29.31 2.23
C THR A 51 6.50 -28.13 1.57
N ASP A 52 5.57 -27.48 2.29
CA ASP A 52 4.99 -26.19 1.93
C ASP A 52 5.87 -25.08 2.52
N TYR A 53 6.52 -24.33 1.64
CA TYR A 53 7.45 -23.26 2.03
C TYR A 53 6.78 -21.90 2.28
N PHE A 54 5.44 -21.85 2.21
CA PHE A 54 4.62 -20.67 2.53
C PHE A 54 3.64 -20.99 3.66
N PRO A 55 4.11 -21.04 4.93
CA PRO A 55 3.28 -21.39 6.08
C PRO A 55 2.19 -20.33 6.32
N VAL A 56 2.46 -19.08 5.96
CA VAL A 56 1.49 -17.99 5.96
C VAL A 56 1.07 -17.67 4.53
N LYS A 57 -0.23 -17.71 4.28
CA LYS A 57 -0.81 -17.39 2.98
C LYS A 57 -1.62 -16.11 3.05
N GLN A 58 -1.61 -15.38 1.97
CA GLN A 58 -2.41 -14.17 1.78
C GLN A 58 -3.66 -14.49 0.96
N THR A 59 -4.77 -13.84 1.28
CA THR A 59 -6.01 -13.89 0.49
C THR A 59 -6.37 -12.46 0.09
N LEU A 60 -6.75 -12.26 -1.17
CA LEU A 60 -7.21 -10.95 -1.66
C LEU A 60 -8.70 -10.81 -1.41
N THR A 61 -9.12 -9.67 -0.85
CA THR A 61 -10.51 -9.37 -0.49
C THR A 61 -11.06 -8.13 -1.18
N HIS A 62 -10.21 -7.20 -1.58
CA HIS A 62 -10.57 -5.92 -2.18
C HIS A 62 -9.91 -5.66 -3.53
N ALA A 63 -8.65 -6.06 -3.69
CA ALA A 63 -7.94 -5.90 -4.95
C ALA A 63 -8.54 -6.81 -6.03
N THR A 64 -8.79 -6.24 -7.19
CA THR A 64 -9.44 -6.93 -8.32
C THR A 64 -8.54 -7.06 -9.53
N ASN A 65 -7.49 -6.23 -9.62
CA ASN A 65 -6.61 -6.18 -10.78
C ASN A 65 -5.44 -7.16 -10.73
N PHE A 66 -5.26 -7.89 -9.63
CA PHE A 66 -4.32 -9.00 -9.61
C PHE A 66 -4.88 -10.23 -8.89
N THR A 67 -4.24 -11.37 -9.11
CA THR A 67 -4.50 -12.63 -8.40
C THR A 67 -3.20 -13.14 -7.79
N LEU A 68 -3.32 -13.86 -6.68
CA LEU A 68 -2.20 -14.50 -6.00
C LEU A 68 -2.61 -15.93 -5.63
N THR A 69 -1.85 -16.92 -6.12
CA THR A 69 -2.06 -18.34 -5.80
C THR A 69 -0.76 -18.96 -5.31
N TYR A 70 -0.86 -20.05 -4.56
CA TYR A 70 0.27 -20.72 -3.93
C TYR A 70 0.40 -22.14 -4.42
N ALA A 71 1.61 -22.52 -4.80
CA ALA A 71 2.11 -23.88 -4.80
C ALA A 71 2.96 -24.11 -3.53
N LYS A 72 3.62 -25.27 -3.42
CA LYS A 72 4.42 -25.56 -2.23
C LYS A 72 5.69 -24.70 -2.12
N ASN A 73 6.34 -24.40 -3.25
CA ASN A 73 7.62 -23.71 -3.29
C ASN A 73 7.65 -22.50 -4.23
N TYR A 74 6.51 -22.11 -4.80
CA TYR A 74 6.36 -20.89 -5.57
C TYR A 74 4.95 -20.31 -5.44
N GLN A 75 4.83 -19.04 -5.75
CA GLN A 75 3.57 -18.31 -5.87
C GLN A 75 3.38 -17.92 -7.33
N VAL A 76 2.13 -17.79 -7.77
CA VAL A 76 1.79 -17.26 -9.08
C VAL A 76 0.98 -15.98 -8.88
N VAL A 77 1.50 -14.89 -9.41
CA VAL A 77 0.83 -13.60 -9.46
C VAL A 77 0.46 -13.30 -10.90
N THR A 78 -0.81 -12.98 -11.15
CA THR A 78 -1.24 -12.48 -12.45
C THR A 78 -1.83 -11.08 -12.30
N VAL A 79 -1.19 -10.08 -12.87
CA VAL A 79 -1.70 -8.73 -12.99
C VAL A 79 -2.55 -8.66 -14.25
N LYS A 80 -3.87 -8.45 -14.09
CA LYS A 80 -4.84 -8.53 -15.19
C LYS A 80 -4.71 -7.40 -16.19
N GLN A 81 -4.44 -6.20 -15.70
CA GLN A 81 -4.13 -5.01 -16.49
C GLN A 81 -2.86 -4.36 -15.90
N PRO A 82 -1.67 -4.74 -16.39
CA PRO A 82 -0.41 -4.13 -15.95
C PRO A 82 -0.28 -2.66 -16.36
N SER A 83 -1.03 -2.25 -17.38
CA SER A 83 -1.29 -0.86 -17.78
C SER A 83 -2.65 -0.80 -18.45
N PRO A 84 -3.26 0.39 -18.68
CA PRO A 84 -4.58 0.50 -19.30
C PRO A 84 -4.67 -0.18 -20.66
N GLY A 85 -5.53 -1.20 -20.76
CA GLY A 85 -5.76 -1.95 -22.00
C GLY A 85 -4.68 -2.97 -22.36
N ALA A 86 -3.64 -3.14 -21.56
CA ALA A 86 -2.61 -4.14 -21.77
C ALA A 86 -3.12 -5.57 -21.46
N LYS A 87 -2.46 -6.55 -22.05
CA LYS A 87 -2.72 -7.96 -21.75
C LYS A 87 -2.22 -8.33 -20.36
N PRO A 88 -2.83 -9.35 -19.70
CA PRO A 88 -2.34 -9.83 -18.42
C PRO A 88 -0.86 -10.22 -18.45
N GLU A 89 -0.14 -9.91 -17.39
CA GLU A 89 1.22 -10.38 -17.13
C GLU A 89 1.23 -11.34 -15.94
N THR A 90 1.94 -12.47 -16.09
CA THR A 90 2.07 -13.49 -15.05
C THR A 90 3.50 -13.57 -14.54
N TYR A 91 3.65 -13.64 -13.23
CA TYR A 91 4.90 -13.76 -12.51
C TYR A 91 4.90 -15.02 -11.67
N VAL A 92 5.97 -15.82 -11.77
CA VAL A 92 6.22 -16.99 -10.92
C VAL A 92 7.27 -16.59 -9.89
N LEU A 93 6.84 -16.46 -8.64
CA LEU A 93 7.68 -16.08 -7.51
C LEU A 93 8.20 -17.34 -6.84
N VAL A 94 9.43 -17.73 -7.13
CA VAL A 94 10.03 -19.00 -6.68
C VAL A 94 10.78 -18.79 -5.39
N ARG A 95 10.50 -19.60 -4.39
CA ARG A 95 11.24 -19.57 -3.13
C ARG A 95 12.71 -19.89 -3.38
N CYS A 96 13.63 -19.02 -2.99
CA CYS A 96 15.07 -19.17 -3.21
C CYS A 96 15.59 -20.49 -2.61
N GLY A 97 16.48 -21.16 -3.35
CA GLY A 97 16.97 -22.51 -3.03
C GLY A 97 16.00 -23.65 -3.36
N THR A 98 14.92 -23.38 -4.11
CA THR A 98 14.01 -24.40 -4.62
C THR A 98 13.94 -24.36 -6.16
N PRO A 99 13.58 -25.47 -6.84
CA PRO A 99 13.48 -25.47 -8.30
C PRO A 99 12.29 -24.64 -8.78
N ALA A 100 12.49 -23.92 -9.88
CA ALA A 100 11.38 -23.27 -10.59
C ALA A 100 10.46 -24.33 -11.25
N PRO A 101 9.15 -24.07 -11.38
CA PRO A 101 8.26 -24.93 -12.16
C PRO A 101 8.58 -24.83 -13.65
N GLU A 102 8.18 -25.85 -14.41
CA GLU A 102 8.28 -25.82 -15.86
C GLU A 102 7.39 -24.70 -16.45
N PRO A 103 7.90 -23.87 -17.38
CA PRO A 103 7.17 -22.75 -17.96
C PRO A 103 6.18 -23.22 -19.04
N THR A 104 5.24 -24.08 -18.68
CA THR A 104 4.25 -24.68 -19.57
C THR A 104 2.82 -24.34 -19.15
N GLY A 105 1.85 -24.50 -20.04
CA GLY A 105 0.44 -24.22 -19.76
C GLY A 105 0.21 -22.77 -19.36
N GLU A 106 -0.40 -22.55 -18.21
CA GLU A 106 -0.69 -21.20 -17.68
C GLU A 106 0.56 -20.40 -17.28
N LEU A 107 1.71 -21.07 -17.11
CA LEU A 107 2.98 -20.45 -16.78
C LEU A 107 3.84 -20.17 -18.02
N ALA A 108 3.36 -20.51 -19.21
CA ALA A 108 4.08 -20.23 -20.46
C ALA A 108 4.26 -18.70 -20.66
N GLY A 109 5.52 -18.28 -20.75
CA GLY A 109 5.87 -16.87 -20.88
C GLY A 109 5.82 -16.04 -19.59
N ALA A 110 5.56 -16.67 -18.44
CA ALA A 110 5.63 -16.01 -17.15
C ALA A 110 7.06 -15.56 -16.81
N VAL A 111 7.17 -14.40 -16.16
CA VAL A 111 8.44 -13.90 -15.66
C VAL A 111 8.74 -14.58 -14.32
N THR A 112 9.86 -15.31 -14.25
CA THR A 112 10.30 -15.96 -13.02
C THR A 112 11.13 -15.00 -12.18
N VAL A 113 10.76 -14.84 -10.91
CA VAL A 113 11.46 -14.03 -9.89
C VAL A 113 11.80 -14.94 -8.72
N GLU A 114 13.06 -14.96 -8.31
CA GLU A 114 13.47 -15.61 -7.06
C GLU A 114 13.10 -14.75 -5.87
N THR A 115 12.51 -15.33 -4.82
CA THR A 115 12.04 -14.60 -3.64
C THR A 115 12.53 -15.23 -2.33
N PRO A 116 12.75 -14.44 -1.27
CA PRO A 116 12.57 -12.97 -1.23
C PRO A 116 13.61 -12.24 -2.07
N ILE A 117 13.20 -11.13 -2.68
CA ILE A 117 14.12 -10.23 -3.38
C ILE A 117 14.98 -9.46 -2.37
N GLU A 118 16.20 -9.13 -2.74
CA GLU A 118 17.13 -8.32 -1.93
C GLU A 118 17.26 -6.90 -2.48
N SER A 119 16.95 -6.68 -3.77
CA SER A 119 17.12 -5.40 -4.46
C SER A 119 15.86 -5.03 -5.25
N LEU A 120 15.29 -3.87 -4.93
CA LEU A 120 14.09 -3.31 -5.56
C LEU A 120 14.37 -1.93 -6.16
N TYR A 121 14.05 -1.76 -7.44
CA TYR A 121 13.95 -0.47 -8.10
C TYR A 121 12.47 -0.09 -8.26
N SER A 122 12.09 1.08 -7.78
CA SER A 122 10.70 1.56 -7.75
C SER A 122 10.47 2.69 -8.74
N ALA A 123 9.49 2.54 -9.63
CA ALA A 123 9.10 3.58 -10.59
C ALA A 123 8.04 4.56 -10.05
N SER A 124 7.50 4.33 -8.84
CA SER A 124 6.47 5.19 -8.25
C SER A 124 6.70 5.45 -6.76
N THR A 125 6.36 6.66 -6.32
CA THR A 125 6.34 7.00 -4.89
C THR A 125 5.24 6.27 -4.13
N THR A 126 4.18 5.80 -4.82
CA THR A 126 3.09 5.03 -4.21
C THR A 126 3.55 3.70 -3.61
N HIS A 127 4.67 3.14 -4.11
CA HIS A 127 5.25 1.92 -3.58
C HIS A 127 5.95 2.13 -2.23
N LEU A 128 6.42 3.35 -1.96
CA LEU A 128 7.24 3.66 -0.78
C LEU A 128 6.48 3.41 0.52
N SER A 129 5.17 3.73 0.56
CA SER A 129 4.35 3.42 1.72
C SER A 129 4.24 1.91 1.96
N LEU A 130 4.08 1.11 0.91
CA LEU A 130 3.98 -0.36 1.01
C LEU A 130 5.28 -0.96 1.54
N ILE A 131 6.42 -0.48 1.04
CA ILE A 131 7.76 -0.89 1.47
C ILE A 131 7.99 -0.53 2.95
N THR A 132 7.62 0.69 3.34
CA THR A 132 7.79 1.20 4.71
C THR A 132 6.89 0.46 5.70
N GLU A 133 5.62 0.24 5.37
CA GLU A 133 4.67 -0.47 6.23
C GLU A 133 5.07 -1.96 6.44
N LEU A 134 5.74 -2.56 5.46
CA LEU A 134 6.31 -3.91 5.59
C LEU A 134 7.64 -3.94 6.36
N GLY A 135 8.30 -2.80 6.56
CA GLY A 135 9.60 -2.73 7.23
C GLY A 135 10.77 -3.24 6.39
N VAL A 136 10.65 -3.16 5.05
CA VAL A 136 11.67 -3.67 4.09
C VAL A 136 12.31 -2.55 3.27
N LEU A 137 12.46 -1.37 3.85
CA LEU A 137 13.05 -0.22 3.19
C LEU A 137 14.55 -0.43 2.85
N ASP A 138 15.21 -1.34 3.52
CA ASP A 138 16.59 -1.77 3.23
C ASP A 138 16.73 -2.42 1.84
N ARG A 139 15.65 -2.94 1.29
CA ARG A 139 15.61 -3.54 -0.05
C ARG A 139 15.45 -2.52 -1.18
N LEU A 140 15.06 -1.29 -0.85
CA LEU A 140 14.94 -0.21 -1.83
C LEU A 140 16.34 0.30 -2.20
N GLU A 141 16.77 0.07 -3.44
CA GLU A 141 18.06 0.51 -3.97
C GLU A 141 17.93 1.52 -5.12
N GLY A 142 16.74 1.66 -5.70
CA GLY A 142 16.52 2.62 -6.77
C GLY A 142 15.13 3.25 -6.75
N VAL A 143 15.08 4.56 -7.08
CA VAL A 143 13.86 5.33 -7.28
C VAL A 143 13.92 6.08 -8.61
N ALA A 144 12.77 6.24 -9.27
CA ALA A 144 12.75 6.95 -10.55
C ALA A 144 13.14 8.42 -10.38
N SER A 145 12.54 9.12 -9.41
CA SER A 145 12.81 10.53 -9.17
C SER A 145 12.71 10.89 -7.69
N ALA A 146 13.77 11.44 -7.13
CA ALA A 146 13.82 11.94 -5.75
C ALA A 146 12.94 13.19 -5.55
N GLY A 147 12.76 14.00 -6.59
CA GLY A 147 11.98 15.24 -6.52
C GLY A 147 10.49 15.03 -6.21
N GLN A 148 9.96 13.83 -6.39
CA GLN A 148 8.57 13.49 -6.08
C GLN A 148 8.41 12.81 -4.72
N ILE A 149 9.51 12.52 -4.01
CA ILE A 149 9.49 11.80 -2.74
C ILE A 149 9.24 12.77 -1.59
N ASN A 150 8.37 12.35 -0.68
CA ASN A 150 8.06 13.08 0.54
C ASN A 150 8.75 12.47 1.78
N SER A 151 8.97 11.15 1.81
CA SER A 151 9.64 10.46 2.91
C SER A 151 11.06 10.97 3.14
N SER A 152 11.30 11.57 4.31
CA SER A 152 12.64 12.03 4.71
C SER A 152 13.65 10.88 4.79
N GLU A 153 13.22 9.71 5.23
CA GLU A 153 14.10 8.53 5.32
C GLU A 153 14.58 8.07 3.94
N VAL A 154 13.67 8.02 2.95
CA VAL A 154 14.07 7.67 1.57
C VAL A 154 14.96 8.75 0.97
N LEU A 155 14.64 10.04 1.21
CA LEU A 155 15.48 11.15 0.73
C LEU A 155 16.90 11.13 1.32
N GLU A 156 17.06 10.78 2.59
CA GLU A 156 18.39 10.61 3.21
C GLU A 156 19.15 9.43 2.59
N ARG A 157 18.48 8.33 2.25
CA ARG A 157 19.09 7.19 1.52
C ARG A 157 19.52 7.58 0.10
N VAL A 158 18.73 8.41 -0.59
CA VAL A 158 19.14 8.95 -1.90
C VAL A 158 20.36 9.87 -1.75
N LYS A 159 20.34 10.77 -0.78
CA LYS A 159 21.44 11.70 -0.50
C LYS A 159 22.74 10.98 -0.10
N SER A 160 22.66 9.89 0.65
CA SER A 160 23.84 9.08 1.01
C SER A 160 24.35 8.20 -0.14
N GLY A 161 23.60 8.09 -1.24
CA GLY A 161 23.91 7.20 -2.36
C GLY A 161 23.53 5.73 -2.12
N THR A 162 22.85 5.40 -1.01
CA THR A 162 22.33 4.05 -0.75
C THR A 162 21.15 3.71 -1.67
N VAL A 163 20.37 4.71 -2.05
CA VAL A 163 19.30 4.60 -3.04
C VAL A 163 19.66 5.45 -4.26
N THR A 164 19.64 4.84 -5.43
CA THR A 164 20.02 5.50 -6.68
C THR A 164 18.80 6.13 -7.35
N GLU A 165 18.90 7.40 -7.73
CA GLU A 165 17.95 8.01 -8.67
C GLU A 165 18.31 7.57 -10.10
N TYR A 166 17.40 6.84 -10.76
CA TYR A 166 17.68 6.21 -12.05
C TYR A 166 16.94 6.81 -13.25
N ALA A 167 16.13 7.86 -13.04
CA ALA A 167 15.55 8.59 -14.16
C ALA A 167 15.98 10.06 -14.15
N SER A 168 16.15 10.64 -15.33
CA SER A 168 16.38 12.08 -15.50
C SER A 168 15.10 12.71 -16.05
N GLY A 169 14.41 13.49 -15.25
CA GLY A 169 13.09 14.00 -15.56
C GLY A 169 12.07 12.87 -15.69
N LYS A 170 11.63 12.60 -16.95
CA LYS A 170 10.68 11.49 -17.24
C LYS A 170 11.32 10.32 -17.97
N GLU A 171 12.62 10.37 -18.26
CA GLU A 171 13.31 9.33 -19.02
C GLU A 171 14.11 8.42 -18.10
N VAL A 172 13.83 7.12 -18.17
CA VAL A 172 14.56 6.06 -17.44
C VAL A 172 15.94 5.90 -18.07
N ASP A 173 16.98 5.99 -17.25
CA ASP A 173 18.35 5.64 -17.62
C ASP A 173 18.51 4.12 -17.59
N THR A 174 18.29 3.50 -18.76
CA THR A 174 18.32 2.04 -18.90
C THR A 174 19.71 1.45 -18.63
N GLU A 175 20.79 2.18 -18.96
CA GLU A 175 22.15 1.71 -18.69
C GLU A 175 22.44 1.65 -17.21
N LYS A 176 21.97 2.65 -16.45
CA LYS A 176 22.11 2.68 -14.99
C LYS A 176 21.35 1.51 -14.36
N VAL A 177 20.11 1.22 -14.79
CA VAL A 177 19.33 0.08 -14.28
C VAL A 177 19.97 -1.26 -14.64
N ILE A 178 20.42 -1.42 -15.89
CA ILE A 178 21.09 -2.65 -16.34
C ILE A 178 22.43 -2.86 -15.60
N GLY A 179 23.16 -1.78 -15.34
CA GLY A 179 24.42 -1.85 -14.59
C GLY A 179 24.22 -2.25 -13.12
N ALA A 180 23.14 -1.79 -12.49
CA ALA A 180 22.80 -2.09 -11.11
C ALA A 180 22.24 -3.51 -10.93
N LYS A 181 21.56 -4.07 -11.95
CA LYS A 181 20.98 -5.43 -11.96
C LYS A 181 20.04 -5.67 -10.77
N PRO A 182 19.01 -4.84 -10.53
CA PRO A 182 18.09 -5.11 -9.45
C PRO A 182 17.36 -6.45 -9.66
N ASP A 183 16.99 -7.12 -8.56
CA ASP A 183 16.17 -8.33 -8.62
C ASP A 183 14.82 -8.04 -9.29
N VAL A 184 14.24 -6.88 -8.97
CA VAL A 184 12.99 -6.41 -9.55
C VAL A 184 13.04 -4.90 -9.82
N LEU A 185 12.60 -4.48 -11.00
CA LEU A 185 12.12 -3.14 -11.26
C LEU A 185 10.59 -3.17 -11.25
N MET A 186 9.96 -2.50 -10.27
CA MET A 186 8.52 -2.39 -10.16
C MET A 186 8.02 -1.17 -10.92
N THR A 187 7.12 -1.38 -11.90
CA THR A 187 6.56 -0.30 -12.71
C THR A 187 5.43 0.43 -11.98
N GLN A 188 5.06 1.60 -12.48
CA GLN A 188 3.93 2.39 -11.97
C GLN A 188 2.59 2.07 -12.66
N GLY A 189 2.47 0.92 -13.34
CA GLY A 189 1.23 0.55 -14.04
C GLY A 189 0.93 1.37 -15.30
N THR A 190 1.97 1.90 -15.94
CA THR A 190 1.90 2.63 -17.21
C THR A 190 2.91 2.06 -18.20
N GLU A 191 2.63 2.23 -19.48
CA GLU A 191 3.59 1.87 -20.52
C GLU A 191 4.79 2.81 -20.51
N ASP A 192 5.99 2.25 -20.67
CA ASP A 192 7.23 2.99 -20.86
C ASP A 192 8.12 2.29 -21.88
N LYS A 193 8.70 3.08 -22.82
CA LYS A 193 9.57 2.59 -23.88
C LYS A 193 10.82 1.86 -23.36
N SER A 194 11.25 2.13 -22.12
CA SER A 194 12.42 1.52 -21.49
C SER A 194 12.19 0.08 -21.02
N TYR A 195 10.95 -0.31 -20.73
CA TYR A 195 10.67 -1.64 -20.17
C TYR A 195 11.01 -2.78 -21.11
N GLY A 196 10.79 -2.60 -22.43
CA GLY A 196 11.20 -3.59 -23.44
C GLY A 196 12.71 -3.89 -23.42
N PRO A 197 13.57 -2.88 -23.61
CA PRO A 197 15.03 -3.03 -23.50
C PRO A 197 15.48 -3.60 -22.15
N LEU A 198 14.89 -3.18 -21.03
CA LEU A 198 15.23 -3.71 -19.71
C LEU A 198 14.92 -5.21 -19.58
N ARG A 199 13.74 -5.65 -20.04
CA ARG A 199 13.39 -7.09 -20.09
C ARG A 199 14.35 -7.89 -20.97
N GLN A 200 14.75 -7.35 -22.13
CA GLN A 200 15.75 -7.97 -23.02
C GLN A 200 17.11 -8.10 -22.39
N ALA A 201 17.49 -7.15 -21.52
CA ALA A 201 18.72 -7.21 -20.73
C ALA A 201 18.60 -8.14 -19.50
N GLY A 202 17.46 -8.79 -19.29
CA GLY A 202 17.26 -9.75 -18.20
C GLY A 202 16.69 -9.16 -16.90
N ILE A 203 16.41 -7.85 -16.85
CA ILE A 203 15.79 -7.22 -15.68
C ILE A 203 14.34 -7.71 -15.53
N LYS A 204 13.99 -8.14 -14.32
CA LYS A 204 12.64 -8.59 -13.99
C LYS A 204 11.75 -7.36 -13.77
N VAL A 205 10.99 -7.00 -14.78
CA VAL A 205 10.07 -5.86 -14.74
C VAL A 205 8.70 -6.37 -14.28
N VAL A 206 8.28 -5.97 -13.07
CA VAL A 206 7.04 -6.41 -12.42
C VAL A 206 6.07 -5.24 -12.35
N ALA A 207 4.84 -5.44 -12.82
CA ALA A 207 3.83 -4.39 -12.82
C ALA A 207 3.18 -4.22 -11.45
N ASN A 208 3.14 -2.97 -10.98
CA ASN A 208 2.23 -2.54 -9.93
C ASN A 208 1.27 -1.51 -10.55
N ALA A 209 0.02 -1.90 -10.70
CA ALA A 209 -1.03 -1.10 -11.31
C ALA A 209 -2.16 -0.81 -10.30
N GLU A 210 -1.80 -0.51 -9.05
CA GLU A 210 -2.74 -0.28 -7.94
C GLU A 210 -3.74 0.84 -8.23
N TRP A 211 -3.33 1.84 -8.99
CA TRP A 211 -4.17 2.98 -9.33
C TRP A 211 -5.34 2.64 -10.27
N LEU A 212 -5.33 1.45 -10.91
CA LEU A 212 -6.44 0.92 -11.69
C LEU A 212 -7.53 0.29 -10.81
N GLU A 213 -7.29 0.09 -9.52
CA GLU A 213 -8.31 -0.38 -8.58
C GLU A 213 -9.41 0.68 -8.40
N SER A 214 -10.64 0.22 -8.28
CA SER A 214 -11.80 1.10 -8.11
C SER A 214 -12.09 1.48 -6.65
N THR A 215 -11.40 0.87 -5.69
CA THR A 215 -11.57 1.13 -4.25
C THR A 215 -10.25 1.48 -3.57
N ALA A 216 -10.32 2.29 -2.53
CA ALA A 216 -9.14 2.69 -1.77
C ALA A 216 -8.49 1.50 -1.03
N LEU A 217 -9.29 0.59 -0.47
CA LEU A 217 -8.80 -0.66 0.12
C LEU A 217 -8.18 -1.59 -0.93
N GLY A 218 -8.76 -1.67 -2.14
CA GLY A 218 -8.17 -2.44 -3.24
C GLY A 218 -6.78 -1.94 -3.61
N ARG A 219 -6.57 -0.62 -3.64
CA ARG A 219 -5.24 -0.02 -3.87
C ARG A 219 -4.25 -0.40 -2.78
N ALA A 220 -4.63 -0.26 -1.51
CA ALA A 220 -3.77 -0.58 -0.37
C ALA A 220 -3.44 -2.08 -0.29
N GLU A 221 -4.34 -2.95 -0.76
CA GLU A 221 -4.13 -4.40 -0.73
C GLU A 221 -2.98 -4.88 -1.64
N TRP A 222 -2.46 -4.02 -2.53
CA TRP A 222 -1.24 -4.31 -3.29
C TRP A 222 0.02 -4.45 -2.40
N ILE A 223 -0.07 -4.10 -1.11
CA ILE A 223 0.94 -4.47 -0.11
C ILE A 223 1.19 -5.99 -0.10
N LYS A 224 0.17 -6.80 -0.44
CA LYS A 224 0.29 -8.25 -0.50
C LYS A 224 1.15 -8.73 -1.68
N LEU A 225 1.17 -8.01 -2.81
CA LEU A 225 2.13 -8.26 -3.89
C LEU A 225 3.56 -7.92 -3.45
N MET A 226 3.75 -6.78 -2.79
CA MET A 226 5.05 -6.39 -2.25
C MET A 226 5.55 -7.43 -1.25
N ALA A 227 4.68 -7.92 -0.38
CA ALA A 227 5.01 -8.96 0.60
C ALA A 227 5.38 -10.30 -0.06
N ALA A 228 4.68 -10.70 -1.12
CA ALA A 228 5.01 -11.91 -1.88
C ALA A 228 6.41 -11.83 -2.52
N LEU A 229 6.82 -10.63 -2.94
CA LEU A 229 8.19 -10.41 -3.46
C LEU A 229 9.23 -10.39 -2.34
N THR A 230 8.89 -9.89 -1.16
CA THR A 230 9.85 -9.66 -0.07
C THR A 230 9.83 -10.74 1.02
N GLY A 231 8.89 -11.70 0.94
CA GLY A 231 8.74 -12.78 1.94
C GLY A 231 8.21 -12.30 3.28
N THR A 232 7.32 -11.30 3.27
CA THR A 232 6.77 -10.64 4.49
C THR A 232 5.25 -10.79 4.59
N GLU A 233 4.71 -11.94 4.17
CA GLU A 233 3.26 -12.19 4.08
C GLU A 233 2.56 -12.06 5.43
N ALA A 234 3.19 -12.50 6.53
CA ALA A 234 2.63 -12.36 7.88
C ALA A 234 2.46 -10.89 8.26
N LYS A 235 3.48 -10.06 7.96
CA LYS A 235 3.45 -8.62 8.23
C LYS A 235 2.39 -7.92 7.38
N ALA A 236 2.27 -8.27 6.12
CA ALA A 236 1.23 -7.71 5.24
C ALA A 236 -0.18 -8.04 5.72
N ASN A 237 -0.42 -9.28 6.18
CA ASN A 237 -1.72 -9.66 6.75
C ASN A 237 -2.04 -8.87 8.03
N GLU A 238 -1.06 -8.65 8.91
CA GLU A 238 -1.22 -7.83 10.11
C GLU A 238 -1.55 -6.37 9.75
N VAL A 239 -0.71 -5.74 8.93
CA VAL A 239 -0.82 -4.32 8.57
C VAL A 239 -2.11 -4.06 7.80
N PHE A 240 -2.37 -4.84 6.75
CA PHE A 240 -3.57 -4.65 5.94
C PHE A 240 -4.86 -4.93 6.74
N GLY A 241 -4.86 -5.96 7.58
CA GLY A 241 -6.00 -6.27 8.44
C GLY A 241 -6.33 -5.12 9.41
N LYS A 242 -5.31 -4.42 9.93
CA LYS A 242 -5.52 -3.22 10.74
C LYS A 242 -6.09 -2.07 9.92
N ILE A 243 -5.52 -1.78 8.76
CA ILE A 243 -5.98 -0.72 7.85
C ILE A 243 -7.44 -0.97 7.44
N GLU A 244 -7.78 -2.20 7.05
CA GLU A 244 -9.15 -2.61 6.68
C GLU A 244 -10.13 -2.44 7.84
N SER A 245 -9.75 -2.87 9.05
CA SER A 245 -10.58 -2.74 10.27
C SER A 245 -10.83 -1.27 10.63
N ASP A 246 -9.79 -0.44 10.63
CA ASP A 246 -9.90 0.98 10.94
C ASP A 246 -10.77 1.70 9.90
N TYR A 247 -10.53 1.44 8.60
CA TYR A 247 -11.30 2.00 7.49
C TYR A 247 -12.77 1.62 7.58
N THR A 248 -13.10 0.33 7.70
CA THR A 248 -14.47 -0.17 7.69
C THR A 248 -15.26 0.28 8.92
N THR A 249 -14.60 0.34 10.08
CA THR A 249 -15.19 0.86 11.32
C THR A 249 -15.59 2.33 11.16
N LEU A 250 -14.71 3.13 10.58
CA LEU A 250 -14.96 4.56 10.39
C LEU A 250 -16.03 4.81 9.31
N ALA A 251 -15.98 4.08 8.19
CA ALA A 251 -16.99 4.13 7.14
C ALA A 251 -18.39 3.77 7.66
N ALA A 252 -18.49 2.74 8.53
CA ALA A 252 -19.75 2.36 9.14
C ALA A 252 -20.35 3.48 10.03
N LYS A 253 -19.51 4.20 10.77
CA LYS A 253 -19.94 5.37 11.56
C LYS A 253 -20.44 6.52 10.67
N ALA A 254 -19.67 6.85 9.63
CA ALA A 254 -19.99 7.95 8.72
C ALA A 254 -21.27 7.68 7.90
N LYS A 255 -21.52 6.42 7.53
CA LYS A 255 -22.72 6.00 6.79
C LYS A 255 -24.03 6.30 7.53
N ALA A 256 -24.01 6.35 8.87
CA ALA A 256 -25.19 6.66 9.69
C ALA A 256 -25.47 8.16 9.78
N ALA A 257 -24.55 9.03 9.35
CA ALA A 257 -24.70 10.48 9.41
C ALA A 257 -25.52 11.02 8.22
N THR A 258 -26.04 12.23 8.37
CA THR A 258 -26.70 12.93 7.26
C THR A 258 -25.69 13.29 6.18
N PRO A 259 -25.88 12.89 4.92
CA PRO A 259 -24.90 13.14 3.87
C PRO A 259 -24.56 14.62 3.69
N VAL A 260 -23.28 14.93 3.55
CA VAL A 260 -22.76 16.28 3.27
C VAL A 260 -22.50 16.44 1.77
N THR A 261 -22.98 17.52 1.16
CA THR A 261 -22.70 17.81 -0.25
C THR A 261 -21.28 18.31 -0.44
N VAL A 262 -20.55 17.67 -1.35
CA VAL A 262 -19.13 17.91 -1.61
C VAL A 262 -18.92 18.43 -3.04
N LEU A 263 -17.99 19.32 -3.24
CA LEU A 263 -17.40 19.67 -4.53
C LEU A 263 -16.00 19.04 -4.61
N PRO A 264 -15.82 17.89 -5.27
CA PRO A 264 -14.50 17.30 -5.44
C PRO A 264 -13.78 17.84 -6.69
N GLY A 265 -12.45 17.88 -6.62
CA GLY A 265 -11.59 18.24 -7.75
C GLY A 265 -11.33 19.74 -7.86
N GLN A 266 -10.67 20.10 -8.95
CA GLN A 266 -10.27 21.47 -9.31
C GLN A 266 -10.08 21.59 -10.82
N MET A 267 -9.90 22.82 -11.30
CA MET A 267 -9.50 23.10 -12.68
C MET A 267 -8.02 22.73 -12.91
N TYR A 268 -7.76 22.08 -14.02
CA TYR A 268 -6.41 21.89 -14.55
C TYR A 268 -6.44 22.10 -16.05
N GLN A 269 -5.58 22.97 -16.58
CA GLN A 269 -5.54 23.34 -18.01
C GLN A 269 -6.90 23.76 -18.57
N GLY A 270 -7.67 24.52 -17.79
CA GLY A 270 -8.96 25.07 -18.23
C GLY A 270 -10.16 24.12 -18.11
N GLN A 271 -9.98 22.91 -17.64
CA GLN A 271 -11.04 21.92 -17.43
C GLN A 271 -11.10 21.43 -15.97
N TRP A 272 -12.29 21.13 -15.49
CA TRP A 272 -12.51 20.52 -14.19
C TRP A 272 -12.45 19.00 -14.28
N TYR A 273 -11.57 18.40 -13.53
CA TYR A 273 -11.48 16.94 -13.42
C TYR A 273 -12.40 16.45 -12.29
N MET A 274 -13.60 16.03 -12.69
CA MET A 274 -14.63 15.55 -11.78
C MET A 274 -14.53 14.04 -11.61
N PRO A 275 -14.32 13.49 -10.40
CA PRO A 275 -14.28 12.05 -10.20
C PRO A 275 -15.57 11.37 -10.66
N ASN A 276 -15.47 10.30 -11.43
CA ASN A 276 -16.61 9.47 -11.79
C ASN A 276 -17.08 8.64 -10.59
N GLY A 277 -18.37 8.28 -10.55
CA GLY A 277 -18.96 7.56 -9.44
C GLY A 277 -18.38 6.17 -9.17
N GLY A 278 -17.74 5.53 -10.16
CA GLY A 278 -17.03 4.27 -10.01
C GLY A 278 -15.55 4.41 -9.65
N SER A 279 -15.04 5.62 -9.35
CA SER A 279 -13.66 5.84 -8.95
C SER A 279 -13.45 5.61 -7.45
N TYR A 280 -12.20 5.31 -7.06
CA TYR A 280 -11.84 5.18 -5.64
C TYR A 280 -12.07 6.48 -4.86
N VAL A 281 -11.94 7.64 -5.52
CA VAL A 281 -12.22 8.96 -4.90
C VAL A 281 -13.70 9.09 -4.57
N ALA A 282 -14.59 8.67 -5.48
CA ALA A 282 -16.03 8.62 -5.23
C ALA A 282 -16.37 7.68 -4.07
N GLY A 283 -15.70 6.52 -4.02
CA GLY A 283 -15.80 5.57 -2.91
C GLY A 283 -15.42 6.20 -1.58
N LEU A 284 -14.27 6.87 -1.48
CA LEU A 284 -13.81 7.58 -0.28
C LEU A 284 -14.80 8.65 0.17
N ILE A 285 -15.30 9.49 -0.75
CA ILE A 285 -16.29 10.51 -0.44
C ILE A 285 -17.59 9.88 0.13
N LYS A 286 -18.07 8.82 -0.52
CA LYS A 286 -19.26 8.08 -0.07
C LYS A 286 -19.05 7.45 1.30
N ASP A 287 -17.92 6.78 1.51
CA ASP A 287 -17.59 6.09 2.76
C ASP A 287 -17.37 7.07 3.91
N ALA A 288 -16.98 8.32 3.60
CA ALA A 288 -16.93 9.43 4.54
C ALA A 288 -18.29 10.12 4.79
N GLY A 289 -19.40 9.60 4.24
CA GLY A 289 -20.73 10.22 4.39
C GLY A 289 -20.93 11.45 3.50
N GLY A 290 -20.15 11.60 2.44
CA GLY A 290 -20.29 12.66 1.45
C GLY A 290 -21.13 12.25 0.23
N THR A 291 -21.61 13.24 -0.52
CA THR A 291 -22.26 13.05 -1.82
C THR A 291 -21.98 14.21 -2.74
N TYR A 292 -22.07 14.00 -4.07
CA TYR A 292 -21.88 15.06 -5.06
C TYR A 292 -22.68 14.74 -6.34
N PRO A 293 -22.97 15.73 -7.19
CA PRO A 293 -23.89 15.56 -8.32
C PRO A 293 -23.50 14.49 -9.36
N TRP A 294 -22.22 14.11 -9.44
CA TRP A 294 -21.73 13.09 -10.38
C TRP A 294 -21.44 11.74 -9.73
N ALA A 295 -21.81 11.55 -8.47
CA ALA A 295 -21.61 10.27 -7.76
C ALA A 295 -22.30 9.05 -8.40
N GLY A 296 -23.30 9.28 -9.25
CA GLY A 296 -24.02 8.22 -9.98
C GLY A 296 -23.46 7.93 -11.39
N THR A 297 -22.36 8.58 -11.82
CA THR A 297 -21.77 8.31 -13.14
C THR A 297 -21.00 7.00 -13.14
N SER A 298 -20.98 6.31 -14.28
CA SER A 298 -20.20 5.08 -14.47
C SER A 298 -18.72 5.38 -14.74
N GLY A 299 -17.88 4.34 -14.58
CA GLY A 299 -16.44 4.37 -14.89
C GLY A 299 -15.57 4.77 -13.70
N SER A 300 -14.32 4.30 -13.73
CA SER A 300 -13.23 4.72 -12.85
C SER A 300 -12.53 5.96 -13.41
N GLY A 301 -11.80 6.71 -12.59
CA GLY A 301 -11.11 7.92 -13.03
C GLY A 301 -12.01 9.16 -12.99
N SER A 302 -11.82 10.11 -13.91
CA SER A 302 -12.50 11.42 -13.91
C SER A 302 -13.04 11.78 -15.29
N SER A 303 -14.17 12.50 -15.30
CA SER A 303 -14.70 13.19 -16.48
C SER A 303 -14.22 14.63 -16.48
N THR A 304 -13.94 15.17 -17.67
CA THR A 304 -13.60 16.58 -17.84
C THR A 304 -14.85 17.42 -18.09
N LEU A 305 -14.98 18.52 -17.34
CA LEU A 305 -16.12 19.42 -17.39
C LEU A 305 -15.62 20.87 -17.53
N ASP A 306 -16.43 21.73 -18.12
CA ASP A 306 -16.21 23.17 -18.00
C ASP A 306 -16.68 23.67 -16.63
N LEU A 307 -16.13 24.82 -16.19
CA LEU A 307 -16.45 25.40 -14.89
C LEU A 307 -17.93 25.81 -14.79
N GLU A 308 -18.55 26.22 -15.88
CA GLU A 308 -19.96 26.67 -15.88
C GLU A 308 -20.91 25.47 -15.61
N ALA A 309 -20.59 24.29 -16.17
CA ALA A 309 -21.33 23.05 -15.86
C ALA A 309 -21.19 22.65 -14.39
N VAL A 310 -20.00 22.85 -13.81
CA VAL A 310 -19.74 22.58 -12.38
C VAL A 310 -20.49 23.57 -11.51
N LEU A 311 -20.42 24.88 -11.82
CA LEU A 311 -21.18 25.91 -11.10
C LEU A 311 -22.68 25.66 -11.15
N ALA A 312 -23.22 25.24 -12.29
CA ALA A 312 -24.65 25.01 -12.45
C ALA A 312 -25.17 23.90 -11.51
N LYS A 313 -24.35 22.90 -11.17
CA LYS A 313 -24.77 21.71 -10.39
C LYS A 313 -24.22 21.66 -8.98
N ALA A 314 -23.07 22.25 -8.72
CA ALA A 314 -22.32 22.06 -7.47
C ALA A 314 -21.96 23.36 -6.74
N LYS A 315 -22.46 24.52 -7.18
CA LYS A 315 -22.14 25.81 -6.52
C LYS A 315 -22.55 25.84 -5.04
N ASP A 316 -23.61 25.14 -4.68
CA ASP A 316 -24.18 25.14 -3.33
C ASP A 316 -23.60 23.99 -2.45
N SER A 317 -22.56 23.29 -2.92
CA SER A 317 -21.85 22.27 -2.12
C SER A 317 -21.27 22.89 -0.86
N LYS A 318 -21.42 22.17 0.27
CA LYS A 318 -21.03 22.67 1.60
C LYS A 318 -19.52 22.61 1.81
N VAL A 319 -18.85 21.64 1.24
CA VAL A 319 -17.40 21.41 1.39
C VAL A 319 -16.77 21.26 0.03
N TRP A 320 -15.62 21.87 -0.19
CA TRP A 320 -14.80 21.69 -1.38
C TRP A 320 -13.53 20.89 -1.03
N LEU A 321 -13.36 19.74 -1.69
CA LEU A 321 -12.20 18.85 -1.55
C LEU A 321 -11.31 18.96 -2.80
N ALA A 322 -10.22 19.70 -2.69
CA ALA A 322 -9.26 19.93 -3.75
C ALA A 322 -7.97 19.11 -3.56
N GLN A 323 -7.12 19.10 -4.59
CA GLN A 323 -5.77 18.50 -4.57
C GLN A 323 -4.78 19.43 -5.25
N VAL A 324 -4.62 20.63 -4.69
CA VAL A 324 -3.74 21.69 -5.21
C VAL A 324 -2.64 21.98 -4.19
N ASN A 325 -1.40 21.65 -4.55
CA ASN A 325 -0.26 21.76 -3.64
C ASN A 325 0.01 23.20 -3.19
N GLU A 326 -0.24 24.17 -4.06
CA GLU A 326 0.13 25.58 -3.87
C GLU A 326 -0.88 26.35 -3.01
N TRP A 327 -2.10 25.84 -2.83
CA TRP A 327 -3.11 26.54 -2.05
C TRP A 327 -2.86 26.43 -0.55
N LYS A 328 -2.84 27.58 0.13
CA LYS A 328 -2.77 27.66 1.59
C LYS A 328 -3.86 28.56 2.17
N THR A 329 -4.33 29.51 1.37
CA THR A 329 -5.31 30.51 1.75
C THR A 329 -6.47 30.56 0.74
N LEU A 330 -7.61 31.11 1.16
CA LEU A 330 -8.71 31.45 0.25
C LEU A 330 -8.28 32.49 -0.80
N GLY A 331 -7.30 33.31 -0.46
CA GLY A 331 -6.67 34.24 -1.41
C GLY A 331 -6.00 33.52 -2.58
N ASP A 332 -5.29 32.39 -2.30
CA ASP A 332 -4.65 31.58 -3.34
C ASP A 332 -5.69 30.92 -4.24
N VAL A 333 -6.79 30.41 -3.64
CA VAL A 333 -7.92 29.83 -4.39
C VAL A 333 -8.50 30.84 -5.36
N ARG A 334 -8.80 32.05 -4.89
CA ARG A 334 -9.35 33.14 -5.72
C ARG A 334 -8.37 33.65 -6.79
N LYS A 335 -7.08 33.65 -6.48
CA LYS A 335 -6.01 34.00 -7.43
C LYS A 335 -5.89 33.01 -8.58
N SER A 336 -6.14 31.73 -8.30
CA SER A 336 -6.14 30.68 -9.34
C SER A 336 -7.27 30.87 -10.35
N ASP A 337 -8.49 31.21 -9.88
CA ASP A 337 -9.61 31.60 -10.72
C ASP A 337 -10.63 32.42 -9.89
N ALA A 338 -10.87 33.69 -10.28
CA ALA A 338 -11.78 34.58 -9.55
C ALA A 338 -13.22 34.05 -9.49
N ARG A 339 -13.63 33.17 -10.43
CA ARG A 339 -14.97 32.57 -10.47
C ARG A 339 -15.19 31.55 -9.34
N TYR A 340 -14.13 31.05 -8.71
CA TYR A 340 -14.21 30.14 -7.56
C TYR A 340 -14.92 30.77 -6.35
N ALA A 341 -14.92 32.10 -6.27
CA ALA A 341 -15.69 32.85 -5.26
C ALA A 341 -17.21 32.63 -5.35
N LYS A 342 -17.72 32.06 -6.46
CA LYS A 342 -19.15 31.73 -6.61
C LYS A 342 -19.57 30.43 -5.92
N PHE A 343 -18.63 29.62 -5.41
CA PHE A 343 -18.95 28.40 -4.68
C PHE A 343 -19.25 28.71 -3.21
N ALA A 344 -20.35 28.15 -2.68
CA ALA A 344 -20.73 28.33 -1.28
C ALA A 344 -19.63 27.87 -0.30
N ALA A 345 -18.93 26.79 -0.61
CA ALA A 345 -17.81 26.31 0.19
C ALA A 345 -16.67 27.36 0.28
N TYR A 346 -16.43 28.16 -0.75
CA TYR A 346 -15.48 29.26 -0.70
C TYR A 346 -15.97 30.39 0.21
N GLU A 347 -17.24 30.79 0.07
CA GLU A 347 -17.85 31.85 0.87
C GLU A 347 -17.85 31.56 2.37
N THR A 348 -18.15 30.27 2.71
CA THR A 348 -18.15 29.79 4.10
C THR A 348 -16.76 29.45 4.63
N GLY A 349 -15.75 29.39 3.77
CA GLY A 349 -14.38 29.00 4.12
C GLY A 349 -14.21 27.48 4.31
N GLU A 350 -15.11 26.66 3.74
CA GLU A 350 -15.02 25.20 3.80
C GLU A 350 -14.30 24.63 2.56
N VAL A 351 -13.14 25.20 2.26
CA VAL A 351 -12.23 24.70 1.20
C VAL A 351 -11.06 23.99 1.85
N TRP A 352 -10.89 22.74 1.44
CA TRP A 352 -9.86 21.83 1.93
C TRP A 352 -9.02 21.31 0.78
N SER A 353 -7.71 21.16 0.97
CA SER A 353 -6.83 20.56 -0.02
C SER A 353 -6.00 19.45 0.60
N ALA A 354 -5.79 18.38 -0.16
CA ALA A 354 -4.93 17.25 0.23
C ALA A 354 -3.44 17.59 0.03
N ASN A 355 -2.98 18.67 0.67
CA ASN A 355 -1.64 19.23 0.53
C ASN A 355 -1.00 19.60 1.87
N LYS A 356 -1.44 18.98 2.96
CA LYS A 356 -0.91 19.27 4.30
C LYS A 356 0.59 18.98 4.40
N VAL A 357 1.05 17.92 3.76
CA VAL A 357 2.46 17.51 3.79
C VAL A 357 2.98 17.43 2.36
N ILE A 358 3.83 18.39 2.02
CA ILE A 358 4.51 18.50 0.72
C ILE A 358 6.01 18.40 0.96
N GLY A 359 6.65 17.46 0.30
CA GLY A 359 8.10 17.25 0.37
C GLY A 359 8.90 18.37 -0.27
N PRO A 360 10.22 18.41 -0.03
CA PRO A 360 11.11 19.47 -0.51
C PRO A 360 11.09 19.67 -2.03
N GLY A 361 10.87 18.61 -2.79
CA GLY A 361 10.80 18.62 -4.26
C GLY A 361 9.39 18.82 -4.83
N GLY A 362 8.37 19.00 -3.97
CA GLY A 362 6.97 19.16 -4.37
C GLY A 362 6.17 17.86 -4.36
N GLY A 363 6.75 16.72 -3.99
CA GLY A 363 6.04 15.47 -3.77
C GLY A 363 4.97 15.62 -2.68
N ASN A 364 3.82 14.99 -2.88
CA ASN A 364 2.68 15.10 -1.97
C ASN A 364 2.44 13.77 -1.24
N ASP A 365 2.45 13.81 0.09
CA ASP A 365 2.28 12.66 0.97
C ASP A 365 0.93 11.93 0.79
N TYR A 366 -0.10 12.66 0.33
CA TYR A 366 -1.38 12.04 -0.04
C TYR A 366 -1.21 10.96 -1.11
N TRP A 367 -0.31 11.17 -2.08
CA TRP A 367 -0.03 10.19 -3.14
C TRP A 367 1.00 9.15 -2.72
N GLU A 368 1.98 9.52 -1.88
CA GLU A 368 3.01 8.60 -1.42
C GLU A 368 2.49 7.68 -0.32
N ARG A 369 2.13 8.21 0.84
CA ARG A 369 1.69 7.43 1.99
C ARG A 369 0.20 7.08 1.93
N GLY A 370 -0.63 7.98 1.41
CA GLY A 370 -2.08 7.82 1.44
C GLY A 370 -2.58 6.60 0.65
N VAL A 371 -1.86 6.15 -0.38
CA VAL A 371 -2.22 4.94 -1.14
C VAL A 371 -2.20 3.70 -0.25
N GLY A 372 -1.16 3.54 0.58
CA GLY A 372 -1.06 2.44 1.53
C GLY A 372 -1.91 2.64 2.79
N ARG A 373 -2.37 3.87 3.06
CA ARG A 373 -3.09 4.25 4.30
C ARG A 373 -4.41 4.96 4.00
N PRO A 374 -5.34 4.28 3.30
CA PRO A 374 -6.68 4.83 3.02
C PRO A 374 -7.52 5.06 4.28
N ASP A 375 -7.22 4.37 5.37
CA ASP A 375 -7.81 4.59 6.69
C ASP A 375 -7.55 6.02 7.19
N LEU A 376 -6.34 6.55 7.00
CA LEU A 376 -6.00 7.94 7.36
C LEU A 376 -6.67 8.95 6.43
N ILE A 377 -6.76 8.67 5.13
CA ILE A 377 -7.50 9.53 4.19
C ILE A 377 -8.97 9.59 4.60
N LEU A 378 -9.58 8.44 4.90
CA LEU A 378 -10.97 8.38 5.34
C LEU A 378 -11.15 9.14 6.66
N GLY A 379 -10.19 9.04 7.59
CA GLY A 379 -10.18 9.79 8.84
C GLY A 379 -10.26 11.29 8.61
N ASP A 380 -9.42 11.82 7.72
CA ASP A 380 -9.41 13.24 7.35
C ASP A 380 -10.75 13.67 6.73
N LEU A 381 -11.30 12.84 5.83
CA LEU A 381 -12.57 13.15 5.17
C LEU A 381 -13.74 13.11 6.17
N VAL A 382 -13.78 12.14 7.09
CA VAL A 382 -14.83 12.08 8.12
C VAL A 382 -14.71 13.27 9.06
N ALA A 383 -13.51 13.65 9.49
CA ALA A 383 -13.30 14.82 10.33
C ALA A 383 -13.71 16.13 9.62
N THR A 384 -13.52 16.20 8.30
CA THR A 384 -13.93 17.33 7.47
C THR A 384 -15.44 17.42 7.30
N LEU A 385 -16.10 16.29 7.02
CA LEU A 385 -17.53 16.25 6.71
C LEU A 385 -18.42 16.12 7.96
N HIS A 386 -17.93 15.44 8.98
CA HIS A 386 -18.65 15.10 10.22
C HIS A 386 -17.72 15.25 11.42
N PRO A 387 -17.29 16.47 11.79
CA PRO A 387 -16.33 16.71 12.87
C PRO A 387 -16.77 16.10 14.21
N ASP A 388 -18.05 16.00 14.46
CA ASP A 388 -18.60 15.39 15.68
C ASP A 388 -18.33 13.87 15.77
N LEU A 389 -18.09 13.19 14.64
CA LEU A 389 -17.73 11.76 14.58
C LEU A 389 -16.25 11.49 14.80
N ALA A 390 -15.41 12.52 14.70
CA ALA A 390 -13.97 12.44 14.82
C ALA A 390 -13.41 13.56 15.74
N PRO A 391 -13.87 13.68 16.99
CA PRO A 391 -13.40 14.74 17.89
C PRO A 391 -11.89 14.57 18.15
N GLY A 392 -11.14 15.68 18.01
CA GLY A 392 -9.69 15.68 18.22
C GLY A 392 -8.88 14.99 17.11
N HIS A 393 -9.46 14.75 15.94
CA HIS A 393 -8.75 14.15 14.81
C HIS A 393 -7.55 14.99 14.38
N GLU A 394 -6.40 14.34 14.27
CA GLU A 394 -5.19 14.95 13.71
C GLU A 394 -5.12 14.63 12.20
N PHE A 395 -5.33 15.66 11.39
CA PHE A 395 -5.30 15.52 9.94
C PHE A 395 -3.94 14.99 9.46
N ALA A 396 -3.97 13.97 8.60
CA ALA A 396 -2.78 13.38 8.01
C ALA A 396 -2.39 14.07 6.68
N PHE A 397 -3.38 14.30 5.81
CA PHE A 397 -3.18 14.73 4.43
C PHE A 397 -3.90 16.02 4.06
N TYR A 398 -5.10 16.24 4.62
CA TYR A 398 -5.92 17.40 4.31
C TYR A 398 -5.61 18.57 5.23
N GLN A 399 -5.69 19.78 4.69
CA GLN A 399 -5.71 21.01 5.47
C GLN A 399 -6.76 21.96 4.94
N LYS A 400 -7.36 22.73 5.86
CA LYS A 400 -8.32 23.78 5.54
C LYS A 400 -7.59 25.03 5.06
N MET A 401 -8.11 25.65 4.01
CA MET A 401 -7.58 26.93 3.53
C MET A 401 -7.87 28.04 4.56
N THR A 402 -6.82 28.75 4.94
CA THR A 402 -6.96 29.90 5.86
C THR A 402 -7.55 31.12 5.15
N LYS A 403 -8.11 32.07 5.92
CA LYS A 403 -8.63 33.34 5.37
C LYS A 403 -7.51 34.24 4.86
#